data_ac5dd8b8dd61fe9fba226c4602a27dc5
#
_entry.id   ac5dd8b8dd61fe9fba226c4602a27dc5
#
_cell.length_a   1.000
_cell.length_b   1.000
_cell.length_c   1.000
_cell.angle_alpha   90.00
_cell.angle_beta   90.00
_cell.angle_gamma   90.00
#
_symmetry.space_group_name_H-M   'P 1'
#
loop_
_entity.id
_entity.type
_entity.pdbx_description
1 polymer ?
#
loop_
_entity_poly.entity_id
_entity_poly.type
_entity_poly.pdbx_seq_one_letter_code
_entity_poly.pdbx_strand_id
1 'polypeptide(L)'
;MKFSPLFWPIELKGETIYILDETLLPGEVKYIEAKNYQDACHAIKEMKTRAVGQVILVMYAFILAERQKANLEKVAQELNATRPTLSFKFLTDMVLGWAKSGAPLEKTILGFLEGLKYSRIEQAKETCQLLKDGDVVLTHCNISGLLPLIAGMCAEANKKISFFATETRPYLQGSRLTAWELHNAGFDVTLIADNMVAQVMHEGKVNKVIVGADNLAQNGDIANKVGTYQIAILAKHFNIPFFVICPPASKATTGKDIKIEIRPEHELLEINGARIAPGGVKGYYPAFDVTPKELITQHIHMKVKNG
;
A
#
# COMPACT_ATOMS: atom_id res chain seq x y z
N MET A 1 -4.30 -15.21 -15.55
CA MET A 1 -4.22 -14.68 -14.17
C MET A 1 -5.19 -13.52 -14.01
N LYS A 2 -6.03 -13.48 -12.94
CA LYS A 2 -6.98 -12.40 -12.66
C LYS A 2 -6.38 -11.51 -11.56
N PHE A 3 -6.23 -10.20 -11.84
CA PHE A 3 -5.76 -9.24 -10.85
C PHE A 3 -6.84 -8.94 -9.81
N SER A 4 -6.43 -8.75 -8.54
CA SER A 4 -7.30 -8.15 -7.52
C SER A 4 -7.70 -6.73 -7.95
N PRO A 5 -8.95 -6.28 -7.70
CA PRO A 5 -9.33 -4.89 -7.92
C PRO A 5 -8.41 -3.88 -7.21
N LEU A 6 -7.82 -4.26 -6.07
CA LEU A 6 -6.86 -3.44 -5.33
C LEU A 6 -5.49 -3.31 -6.02
N PHE A 7 -5.15 -4.18 -6.99
CA PHE A 7 -3.90 -4.08 -7.73
C PHE A 7 -3.84 -2.82 -8.59
N TRP A 8 -4.97 -2.44 -9.19
CA TRP A 8 -5.12 -1.22 -10.00
C TRP A 8 -6.51 -0.62 -9.76
N PRO A 9 -6.72 0.05 -8.60
CA PRO A 9 -8.06 0.41 -8.12
C PRO A 9 -8.65 1.65 -8.81
N ILE A 10 -7.91 2.28 -9.72
CA ILE A 10 -8.30 3.51 -10.40
C ILE A 10 -8.24 3.29 -11.91
N GLU A 11 -9.26 3.72 -12.64
CA GLU A 11 -9.31 3.69 -14.10
C GLU A 11 -9.73 5.05 -14.65
N LEU A 12 -9.08 5.51 -15.71
CA LEU A 12 -9.51 6.67 -16.48
C LEU A 12 -10.22 6.19 -17.75
N LYS A 13 -11.50 6.55 -17.92
CA LYS A 13 -12.32 6.25 -19.11
C LYS A 13 -12.93 7.54 -19.65
N GLY A 14 -12.47 7.97 -20.82
CA GLY A 14 -12.86 9.27 -21.36
C GLY A 14 -12.52 10.40 -20.36
N GLU A 15 -13.49 11.21 -20.02
CA GLU A 15 -13.36 12.35 -19.10
C GLU A 15 -13.71 12.01 -17.64
N THR A 16 -13.73 10.71 -17.26
CA THR A 16 -14.14 10.29 -15.92
C THR A 16 -13.11 9.32 -15.34
N ILE A 17 -12.68 9.59 -14.10
CA ILE A 17 -11.88 8.68 -13.29
C ILE A 17 -12.83 7.84 -12.45
N TYR A 18 -12.73 6.52 -12.56
CA TYR A 18 -13.44 5.54 -11.72
C TYR A 18 -12.51 5.11 -10.60
N ILE A 19 -12.95 5.29 -9.36
CA ILE A 19 -12.17 5.06 -8.15
C ILE A 19 -12.85 3.95 -7.34
N LEU A 20 -12.16 2.83 -7.10
CA LEU A 20 -12.65 1.81 -6.16
C LEU A 20 -12.75 2.42 -4.77
N ASP A 21 -13.95 2.43 -4.19
CA ASP A 21 -14.15 2.88 -2.80
C ASP A 21 -13.72 1.79 -1.81
N GLU A 22 -12.44 1.82 -1.42
CA GLU A 22 -11.86 0.86 -0.47
C GLU A 22 -12.50 0.95 0.93
N THR A 23 -13.23 2.04 1.24
CA THR A 23 -13.89 2.19 2.54
C THR A 23 -15.11 1.29 2.69
N LEU A 24 -15.68 0.80 1.58
CA LEU A 24 -16.83 -0.10 1.56
C LEU A 24 -16.45 -1.59 1.61
N LEU A 25 -15.17 -1.91 1.35
CA LEU A 25 -14.69 -3.29 1.44
C LEU A 25 -14.63 -3.77 2.91
N PRO A 26 -14.91 -5.05 3.17
CA PRO A 26 -15.21 -6.14 2.26
C PRO A 26 -16.70 -6.24 1.84
N GLY A 27 -17.56 -5.37 2.36
CA GLY A 27 -19.01 -5.51 2.21
C GLY A 27 -19.52 -5.24 0.80
N GLU A 28 -18.93 -4.26 0.10
CA GLU A 28 -19.37 -3.86 -1.25
C GLU A 28 -18.17 -3.47 -2.12
N VAL A 29 -18.18 -3.94 -3.38
CA VAL A 29 -17.25 -3.50 -4.42
C VAL A 29 -17.93 -2.42 -5.24
N LYS A 30 -17.61 -1.17 -4.96
CA LYS A 30 -18.22 -0.01 -5.61
C LYS A 30 -17.17 0.95 -6.14
N TYR A 31 -17.44 1.49 -7.31
CA TYR A 31 -16.63 2.55 -7.90
C TYR A 31 -17.37 3.88 -7.80
N ILE A 32 -16.69 4.93 -7.38
CA ILE A 32 -17.15 6.31 -7.43
C ILE A 32 -16.50 7.03 -8.62
N GLU A 33 -17.18 8.05 -9.12
CA GLU A 33 -16.72 8.83 -10.27
C GLU A 33 -16.09 10.15 -9.82
N ALA A 34 -14.98 10.52 -10.46
CA ALA A 34 -14.40 11.84 -10.37
C ALA A 34 -14.33 12.44 -11.80
N LYS A 35 -14.98 13.60 -12.00
CA LYS A 35 -15.10 14.28 -13.30
C LYS A 35 -14.16 15.48 -13.43
N ASN A 36 -13.48 15.83 -12.36
CA ASN A 36 -12.50 16.89 -12.28
C ASN A 36 -11.47 16.57 -11.19
N TYR A 37 -10.40 17.37 -11.09
CA TYR A 37 -9.36 17.15 -10.11
C TYR A 37 -9.83 17.42 -8.66
N GLN A 38 -10.85 18.25 -8.46
CA GLN A 38 -11.41 18.52 -7.13
C GLN A 38 -12.10 17.29 -6.57
N ASP A 39 -12.83 16.54 -7.40
CA ASP A 39 -13.42 15.27 -7.01
C ASP A 39 -12.35 14.27 -6.60
N ALA A 40 -11.21 14.23 -7.32
CA ALA A 40 -10.07 13.41 -6.96
C ALA A 40 -9.45 13.85 -5.61
N CYS A 41 -9.30 15.15 -5.37
CA CYS A 41 -8.86 15.69 -4.08
C CYS A 41 -9.79 15.26 -2.94
N HIS A 42 -11.11 15.32 -3.16
CA HIS A 42 -12.10 14.88 -2.18
C HIS A 42 -11.96 13.38 -1.88
N ALA A 43 -11.86 12.53 -2.90
CA ALA A 43 -11.69 11.09 -2.73
C ALA A 43 -10.41 10.73 -1.94
N ILE A 44 -9.32 11.48 -2.11
CA ILE A 44 -8.09 11.31 -1.33
C ILE A 44 -8.31 11.70 0.13
N LYS A 45 -8.93 12.87 0.40
CA LYS A 45 -9.23 13.33 1.77
C LYS A 45 -10.08 12.34 2.54
N GLU A 46 -11.11 11.81 1.91
CA GLU A 46 -12.03 10.80 2.45
C GLU A 46 -11.45 9.38 2.49
N MET A 47 -10.17 9.24 2.14
CA MET A 47 -9.48 7.92 2.13
C MET A 47 -10.21 6.85 1.30
N LYS A 48 -10.92 7.26 0.23
CA LYS A 48 -11.63 6.34 -0.67
C LYS A 48 -10.71 5.35 -1.35
N THR A 49 -9.46 5.74 -1.56
CA THR A 49 -8.37 4.87 -2.02
C THR A 49 -7.09 5.17 -1.27
N ARG A 50 -6.13 4.25 -1.25
CA ARG A 50 -4.89 4.35 -0.47
C ARG A 50 -3.68 3.89 -1.25
N ALA A 51 -2.48 4.13 -0.70
CA ALA A 51 -1.21 3.67 -1.23
C ALA A 51 -1.10 3.91 -2.75
N VAL A 52 -0.90 2.87 -3.55
CA VAL A 52 -0.77 2.97 -5.01
C VAL A 52 -1.98 3.61 -5.68
N GLY A 53 -3.19 3.39 -5.15
CA GLY A 53 -4.41 4.01 -5.66
C GLY A 53 -4.34 5.54 -5.61
N GLN A 54 -3.80 6.12 -4.53
CA GLN A 54 -3.62 7.57 -4.44
C GLN A 54 -2.56 8.07 -5.45
N VAL A 55 -1.50 7.33 -5.71
CA VAL A 55 -0.50 7.68 -6.74
C VAL A 55 -1.15 7.74 -8.12
N ILE A 56 -1.92 6.71 -8.48
CA ILE A 56 -2.63 6.65 -9.76
C ILE A 56 -3.66 7.78 -9.88
N LEU A 57 -4.40 8.04 -8.80
CA LEU A 57 -5.44 9.08 -8.76
C LEU A 57 -4.84 10.48 -8.95
N VAL A 58 -3.71 10.78 -8.30
CA VAL A 58 -2.97 12.04 -8.50
C VAL A 58 -2.57 12.20 -9.97
N MET A 59 -2.04 11.15 -10.61
CA MET A 59 -1.65 11.19 -12.01
C MET A 59 -2.83 11.44 -12.95
N TYR A 60 -3.94 10.73 -12.75
CA TYR A 60 -5.14 10.95 -13.57
C TYR A 60 -5.82 12.31 -13.30
N ALA A 61 -5.74 12.83 -12.07
CA ALA A 61 -6.23 14.16 -11.76
C ALA A 61 -5.51 15.25 -12.59
N PHE A 62 -4.20 15.11 -12.82
CA PHE A 62 -3.45 16.00 -13.71
C PHE A 62 -3.86 15.85 -15.18
N ILE A 63 -4.16 14.65 -15.67
CA ILE A 63 -4.68 14.46 -17.02
C ILE A 63 -6.03 15.18 -17.19
N LEU A 64 -6.96 15.01 -16.24
CA LEU A 64 -8.24 15.74 -16.33
C LEU A 64 -8.04 17.25 -16.23
N ALA A 65 -7.16 17.71 -15.37
CA ALA A 65 -6.84 19.13 -15.21
C ALA A 65 -6.27 19.74 -16.50
N GLU A 66 -5.35 19.03 -17.18
CA GLU A 66 -4.80 19.47 -18.48
C GLU A 66 -5.89 19.56 -19.55
N ARG A 67 -6.70 18.50 -19.69
CA ARG A 67 -7.82 18.48 -20.66
C ARG A 67 -8.83 19.59 -20.42
N GLN A 68 -9.08 19.93 -19.14
CA GLN A 68 -9.97 20.99 -18.70
C GLN A 68 -9.29 22.38 -18.66
N LYS A 69 -8.04 22.49 -19.12
CA LYS A 69 -7.23 23.73 -19.16
C LYS A 69 -7.12 24.40 -17.77
N ALA A 70 -7.09 23.62 -16.71
CA ALA A 70 -6.90 24.11 -15.35
C ALA A 70 -5.43 24.55 -15.13
N ASN A 71 -5.23 25.46 -14.17
CA ASN A 71 -3.88 25.83 -13.73
C ASN A 71 -3.21 24.70 -12.97
N LEU A 72 -2.18 24.07 -13.54
CA LEU A 72 -1.53 22.87 -12.98
C LEU A 72 -0.79 23.16 -11.67
N GLU A 73 -0.26 24.37 -11.45
CA GLU A 73 0.35 24.76 -10.18
C GLU A 73 -0.70 24.77 -9.04
N LYS A 74 -1.90 25.29 -9.32
CA LYS A 74 -3.03 25.27 -8.39
C LYS A 74 -3.46 23.83 -8.10
N VAL A 75 -3.56 22.98 -9.13
CA VAL A 75 -3.88 21.54 -8.98
C VAL A 75 -2.86 20.86 -8.07
N ALA A 76 -1.56 21.11 -8.28
CA ALA A 76 -0.49 20.58 -7.44
C ALA A 76 -0.63 21.03 -5.98
N GLN A 77 -0.94 22.30 -5.73
CA GLN A 77 -1.15 22.83 -4.37
C GLN A 77 -2.33 22.16 -3.68
N GLU A 78 -3.47 22.01 -4.35
CA GLU A 78 -4.67 21.39 -3.78
C GLU A 78 -4.46 19.90 -3.52
N LEU A 79 -3.82 19.14 -4.43
CA LEU A 79 -3.48 17.74 -4.23
C LEU A 79 -2.52 17.56 -3.04
N ASN A 80 -1.49 18.39 -2.92
CA ASN A 80 -0.57 18.34 -1.78
C ASN A 80 -1.27 18.64 -0.44
N ALA A 81 -2.27 19.53 -0.44
CA ALA A 81 -3.05 19.86 0.76
C ALA A 81 -3.99 18.73 1.21
N THR A 82 -4.25 17.71 0.38
CA THR A 82 -5.10 16.57 0.75
C THR A 82 -4.47 15.67 1.82
N ARG A 83 -3.13 15.55 1.83
CA ARG A 83 -2.36 14.69 2.74
C ARG A 83 -1.14 15.44 3.26
N PRO A 84 -1.28 16.29 4.29
CA PRO A 84 -0.18 17.14 4.79
C PRO A 84 1.03 16.35 5.31
N THR A 85 0.80 15.16 5.86
CA THR A 85 1.84 14.31 6.46
C THR A 85 2.47 13.33 5.48
N LEU A 86 1.74 12.91 4.44
CA LEU A 86 2.21 12.06 3.33
C LEU A 86 2.08 12.84 2.02
N SER A 87 2.87 13.90 1.90
CA SER A 87 2.80 14.84 0.78
C SER A 87 3.03 14.17 -0.57
N PHE A 88 2.19 14.48 -1.54
CA PHE A 88 2.39 14.12 -2.94
C PHE A 88 3.41 15.02 -3.66
N LYS A 89 4.13 15.87 -2.90
CA LYS A 89 5.02 16.89 -3.48
C LYS A 89 6.01 16.31 -4.50
N PHE A 90 6.56 15.14 -4.25
CA PHE A 90 7.45 14.50 -5.23
C PHE A 90 6.74 14.22 -6.56
N LEU A 91 5.51 13.69 -6.52
CA LEU A 91 4.72 13.38 -7.72
C LEU A 91 4.28 14.65 -8.43
N THR A 92 3.79 15.63 -7.69
CA THR A 92 3.32 16.91 -8.26
C THR A 92 4.47 17.72 -8.86
N ASP A 93 5.63 17.78 -8.21
CA ASP A 93 6.83 18.43 -8.74
C ASP A 93 7.31 17.74 -10.04
N MET A 94 7.25 16.43 -10.10
CA MET A 94 7.60 15.66 -11.30
C MET A 94 6.67 15.99 -12.46
N VAL A 95 5.36 16.01 -12.24
CA VAL A 95 4.37 16.37 -13.28
C VAL A 95 4.54 17.81 -13.75
N LEU A 96 4.73 18.76 -12.83
CA LEU A 96 5.01 20.15 -13.18
C LEU A 96 6.32 20.31 -13.97
N GLY A 97 7.33 19.50 -13.65
CA GLY A 97 8.57 19.44 -14.43
C GLY A 97 8.35 18.97 -15.87
N TRP A 98 7.54 17.93 -16.07
CA TRP A 98 7.18 17.45 -17.41
C TRP A 98 6.39 18.52 -18.19
N ALA A 99 5.40 19.16 -17.59
CA ALA A 99 4.65 20.22 -18.23
C ALA A 99 5.55 21.40 -18.66
N LYS A 100 6.49 21.82 -17.80
CA LYS A 100 7.44 22.91 -18.11
C LYS A 100 8.45 22.53 -19.19
N SER A 101 8.80 21.26 -19.34
CA SER A 101 9.69 20.82 -20.43
C SER A 101 9.03 20.76 -21.80
N GLY A 102 7.71 21.01 -21.88
CA GLY A 102 6.93 20.92 -23.13
C GLY A 102 6.65 19.46 -23.56
N ALA A 103 6.87 18.49 -22.68
CA ALA A 103 6.51 17.09 -22.96
C ALA A 103 4.98 16.96 -23.11
N PRO A 104 4.50 16.04 -23.99
CA PRO A 104 3.08 15.74 -24.10
C PRO A 104 2.61 15.07 -22.79
N LEU A 105 2.03 15.89 -21.89
CA LEU A 105 1.86 15.58 -20.48
C LEU A 105 1.05 14.30 -20.28
N GLU A 106 -0.11 14.17 -20.91
CA GLU A 106 -0.93 12.96 -20.80
C GLU A 106 -0.16 11.70 -21.20
N LYS A 107 0.54 11.72 -22.33
CA LYS A 107 1.35 10.58 -22.81
C LYS A 107 2.45 10.24 -21.81
N THR A 108 3.09 11.25 -21.23
CA THR A 108 4.17 11.08 -20.24
C THR A 108 3.64 10.47 -18.96
N ILE A 109 2.49 10.94 -18.46
CA ILE A 109 1.82 10.38 -17.28
C ILE A 109 1.41 8.92 -17.51
N LEU A 110 0.80 8.62 -18.66
CA LEU A 110 0.42 7.24 -19.00
C LEU A 110 1.64 6.31 -19.08
N GLY A 111 2.74 6.76 -19.66
CA GLY A 111 4.01 6.02 -19.66
C GLY A 111 4.56 5.75 -18.26
N PHE A 112 4.50 6.74 -17.37
CA PHE A 112 4.87 6.56 -15.96
C PHE A 112 3.99 5.50 -15.27
N LEU A 113 2.67 5.55 -15.47
CA LEU A 113 1.74 4.58 -14.90
C LEU A 113 1.95 3.15 -15.44
N GLU A 114 2.26 3.01 -16.71
CA GLU A 114 2.66 1.72 -17.30
C GLU A 114 3.95 1.19 -16.66
N GLY A 115 4.95 2.06 -16.47
CA GLY A 115 6.19 1.73 -15.78
C GLY A 115 5.94 1.29 -14.33
N LEU A 116 5.05 1.99 -13.62
CA LEU A 116 4.63 1.62 -12.26
C LEU A 116 3.99 0.23 -12.24
N LYS A 117 3.05 -0.03 -13.15
CA LYS A 117 2.37 -1.33 -13.27
C LYS A 117 3.35 -2.46 -13.57
N TYR A 118 4.25 -2.23 -14.52
CA TYR A 118 5.33 -3.17 -14.86
C TYR A 118 6.19 -3.49 -13.63
N SER A 119 6.65 -2.46 -12.94
CA SER A 119 7.50 -2.60 -11.75
C SER A 119 6.84 -3.45 -10.66
N ARG A 120 5.54 -3.25 -10.40
CA ARG A 120 4.77 -4.03 -9.44
C ARG A 120 4.64 -5.50 -9.85
N ILE A 121 4.48 -5.79 -11.14
CA ILE A 121 4.47 -7.16 -11.67
C ILE A 121 5.84 -7.82 -11.47
N GLU A 122 6.94 -7.10 -11.73
CA GLU A 122 8.29 -7.62 -11.51
C GLU A 122 8.58 -7.88 -10.03
N GLN A 123 8.12 -7.02 -9.12
CA GLN A 123 8.19 -7.28 -7.67
C GLN A 123 7.45 -8.57 -7.29
N ALA A 124 6.27 -8.80 -7.86
CA ALA A 124 5.52 -10.05 -7.61
C ALA A 124 6.26 -11.29 -8.12
N LYS A 125 6.88 -11.21 -9.31
CA LYS A 125 7.70 -12.30 -9.86
C LYS A 125 8.92 -12.60 -9.00
N GLU A 126 9.65 -11.56 -8.56
CA GLU A 126 10.80 -11.71 -7.68
C GLU A 126 10.39 -12.33 -6.35
N THR A 127 9.28 -11.86 -5.76
CA THR A 127 8.75 -12.43 -4.52
C THR A 127 8.39 -13.91 -4.69
N CYS A 128 7.73 -14.29 -5.78
CA CYS A 128 7.38 -15.68 -6.07
C CYS A 128 8.64 -16.58 -6.19
N GLN A 129 9.76 -16.06 -6.68
CA GLN A 129 11.03 -16.82 -6.75
C GLN A 129 11.61 -17.13 -5.36
N LEU A 130 11.34 -16.29 -4.37
CA LEU A 130 11.78 -16.49 -2.98
C LEU A 130 10.93 -17.50 -2.22
N LEU A 131 9.76 -17.85 -2.73
CA LEU A 131 8.82 -18.78 -2.13
C LEU A 131 8.99 -20.20 -2.67
N LYS A 132 8.73 -21.18 -1.82
CA LYS A 132 8.74 -22.62 -2.13
C LYS A 132 7.33 -23.20 -2.01
N ASP A 133 7.12 -24.36 -2.62
CA ASP A 133 5.88 -25.10 -2.41
C ASP A 133 5.68 -25.42 -0.92
N GLY A 134 4.46 -25.25 -0.44
CA GLY A 134 4.09 -25.43 0.96
C GLY A 134 4.44 -24.25 1.90
N ASP A 135 5.02 -23.15 1.40
CA ASP A 135 5.30 -21.99 2.25
C ASP A 135 4.00 -21.38 2.80
N VAL A 136 4.05 -21.00 4.07
CA VAL A 136 2.98 -20.30 4.79
C VAL A 136 3.46 -18.90 5.14
N VAL A 137 2.87 -17.90 4.51
CA VAL A 137 3.29 -16.51 4.58
C VAL A 137 2.49 -15.75 5.62
N LEU A 138 3.13 -15.15 6.62
CA LEU A 138 2.52 -14.13 7.46
C LEU A 138 2.64 -12.76 6.80
N THR A 139 1.54 -12.02 6.80
CA THR A 139 1.51 -10.65 6.28
C THR A 139 0.81 -9.70 7.23
N HIS A 140 1.08 -8.41 7.07
CA HIS A 140 0.53 -7.33 7.88
C HIS A 140 0.12 -6.16 7.00
N CYS A 141 -1.02 -5.54 7.31
CA CYS A 141 -1.61 -4.48 6.50
C CYS A 141 -2.05 -4.99 5.11
N ASN A 142 -1.98 -4.15 4.08
CA ASN A 142 -2.35 -4.51 2.72
C ASN A 142 -1.31 -3.98 1.72
N ILE A 143 -0.91 -4.81 0.77
CA ILE A 143 0.08 -4.48 -0.25
C ILE A 143 -0.62 -4.23 -1.61
N SER A 144 -1.82 -3.66 -1.57
CA SER A 144 -2.56 -3.22 -2.76
C SER A 144 -2.59 -4.26 -3.89
N GLY A 145 -3.12 -5.46 -3.64
CA GLY A 145 -3.31 -6.50 -4.66
C GLY A 145 -2.07 -7.28 -5.07
N LEU A 146 -0.90 -7.04 -4.46
CA LEU A 146 0.30 -7.81 -4.80
C LEU A 146 0.29 -9.23 -4.25
N LEU A 147 -0.26 -9.47 -3.06
CA LEU A 147 -0.28 -10.83 -2.50
C LEU A 147 -1.06 -11.83 -3.35
N PRO A 148 -2.29 -11.55 -3.82
CA PRO A 148 -2.98 -12.42 -4.76
C PRO A 148 -2.22 -12.64 -6.07
N LEU A 149 -1.54 -11.60 -6.55
CA LEU A 149 -0.72 -11.70 -7.76
C LEU A 149 0.47 -12.65 -7.55
N ILE A 150 1.19 -12.50 -6.43
CA ILE A 150 2.30 -13.39 -6.03
C ILE A 150 1.81 -14.82 -5.92
N ALA A 151 0.70 -15.05 -5.20
CA ALA A 151 0.12 -16.37 -5.02
C ALA A 151 -0.31 -17.00 -6.34
N GLY A 152 -0.90 -16.22 -7.26
CA GLY A 152 -1.26 -16.66 -8.60
C GLY A 152 -0.04 -17.10 -9.42
N MET A 153 1.04 -16.31 -9.39
CA MET A 153 2.31 -16.68 -10.05
C MET A 153 2.94 -17.94 -9.43
N CYS A 154 2.86 -18.09 -8.11
CA CYS A 154 3.30 -19.29 -7.44
C CYS A 154 2.48 -20.52 -7.86
N ALA A 155 1.16 -20.39 -7.97
CA ALA A 155 0.27 -21.46 -8.43
C ALA A 155 0.57 -21.88 -9.88
N GLU A 156 0.82 -20.92 -10.78
CA GLU A 156 1.27 -21.21 -12.16
C GLU A 156 2.62 -21.92 -12.20
N ALA A 157 3.48 -21.70 -11.19
CA ALA A 157 4.73 -22.39 -10.99
C ALA A 157 4.61 -23.70 -10.15
N ASN A 158 3.39 -24.23 -9.98
CA ASN A 158 3.08 -25.42 -9.16
C ASN A 158 3.53 -25.30 -7.69
N LYS A 159 3.46 -24.09 -7.12
CA LYS A 159 3.72 -23.85 -5.68
C LYS A 159 2.41 -23.50 -4.99
N LYS A 160 2.03 -24.29 -3.98
CA LYS A 160 0.87 -24.01 -3.13
C LYS A 160 1.33 -23.14 -1.95
N ILE A 161 0.81 -21.93 -1.88
CA ILE A 161 1.12 -20.95 -0.83
C ILE A 161 -0.15 -20.65 -0.06
N SER A 162 -0.05 -20.59 1.27
CA SER A 162 -1.13 -20.14 2.15
C SER A 162 -0.70 -18.96 3.00
N PHE A 163 -1.66 -18.29 3.64
CA PHE A 163 -1.42 -17.02 4.31
C PHE A 163 -1.98 -16.98 5.71
N PHE A 164 -1.25 -16.31 6.60
CA PHE A 164 -1.76 -15.73 7.84
C PHE A 164 -1.75 -14.21 7.69
N ALA A 165 -2.91 -13.57 7.82
CA ALA A 165 -3.04 -12.12 7.79
C ALA A 165 -3.37 -11.62 9.20
N THR A 166 -2.62 -10.65 9.71
CA THR A 166 -3.00 -9.94 10.93
C THR A 166 -4.17 -9.00 10.64
N GLU A 167 -5.04 -8.73 11.61
CA GLU A 167 -6.18 -7.83 11.42
C GLU A 167 -5.77 -6.38 11.12
N THR A 168 -4.63 -5.94 11.61
CA THR A 168 -4.05 -4.59 11.44
C THR A 168 -4.91 -3.50 12.08
N ARG A 169 -5.01 -3.51 13.42
CA ARG A 169 -5.64 -2.42 14.18
C ARG A 169 -4.91 -1.09 13.95
N PRO A 170 -5.58 0.09 14.07
CA PRO A 170 -7.04 0.26 14.26
C PRO A 170 -7.87 0.22 12.97
N TYR A 171 -7.32 0.49 11.77
CA TYR A 171 -8.11 0.62 10.53
C TYR A 171 -8.53 -0.73 9.92
N LEU A 172 -7.96 -1.85 10.37
CA LEU A 172 -8.30 -3.21 9.98
C LEU A 172 -8.02 -3.55 8.49
N GLN A 173 -6.93 -3.01 7.92
CA GLN A 173 -6.57 -3.29 6.53
C GLN A 173 -6.30 -4.77 6.26
N GLY A 174 -5.72 -5.47 7.23
CA GLY A 174 -5.47 -6.90 7.11
C GLY A 174 -6.74 -7.71 6.97
N SER A 175 -7.72 -7.47 7.85
CA SER A 175 -9.01 -8.16 7.79
C SER A 175 -9.89 -7.69 6.64
N ARG A 176 -10.00 -6.37 6.43
CA ARG A 176 -10.95 -5.80 5.46
C ARG A 176 -10.48 -5.92 4.01
N LEU A 177 -9.18 -5.85 3.77
CA LEU A 177 -8.63 -5.81 2.41
C LEU A 177 -7.81 -7.05 2.09
N THR A 178 -6.79 -7.38 2.92
CA THR A 178 -5.87 -8.49 2.61
C THR A 178 -6.55 -9.85 2.68
N ALA A 179 -7.28 -10.13 3.75
CA ALA A 179 -8.02 -11.39 3.86
C ALA A 179 -9.10 -11.48 2.78
N TRP A 180 -9.80 -10.37 2.51
CA TRP A 180 -10.81 -10.29 1.46
C TRP A 180 -10.25 -10.57 0.06
N GLU A 181 -9.14 -9.93 -0.34
CA GLU A 181 -8.59 -10.11 -1.68
C GLU A 181 -7.98 -11.49 -1.90
N LEU A 182 -7.32 -12.07 -0.87
CA LEU A 182 -6.77 -13.43 -0.94
C LEU A 182 -7.88 -14.47 -1.03
N HIS A 183 -8.91 -14.35 -0.18
CA HIS A 183 -10.07 -15.24 -0.20
C HIS A 183 -10.81 -15.21 -1.54
N ASN A 184 -11.10 -14.00 -2.07
CA ASN A 184 -11.79 -13.85 -3.35
C ASN A 184 -10.95 -14.31 -4.56
N ALA A 185 -9.64 -14.34 -4.41
CA ALA A 185 -8.74 -14.91 -5.41
C ALA A 185 -8.59 -16.44 -5.29
N GLY A 186 -9.23 -17.07 -4.30
CA GLY A 186 -9.24 -18.51 -4.09
C GLY A 186 -8.05 -19.06 -3.32
N PHE A 187 -7.32 -18.20 -2.60
CA PHE A 187 -6.18 -18.62 -1.78
C PHE A 187 -6.58 -18.83 -0.32
N ASP A 188 -5.93 -19.82 0.31
CA ASP A 188 -6.12 -20.12 1.71
C ASP A 188 -5.52 -19.01 2.58
N VAL A 189 -6.36 -18.39 3.41
CA VAL A 189 -5.97 -17.31 4.31
C VAL A 189 -6.61 -17.48 5.69
N THR A 190 -5.79 -17.42 6.72
CA THR A 190 -6.21 -17.40 8.13
C THR A 190 -6.02 -16.00 8.70
N LEU A 191 -7.09 -15.41 9.22
CA LEU A 191 -7.04 -14.13 9.90
C LEU A 191 -6.65 -14.33 11.37
N ILE A 192 -5.75 -13.50 11.89
CA ILE A 192 -5.35 -13.48 13.30
C ILE A 192 -5.39 -12.04 13.85
N ALA A 193 -5.56 -11.90 15.16
CA ALA A 193 -5.35 -10.62 15.82
C ALA A 193 -3.84 -10.25 15.83
N ASP A 194 -3.53 -8.94 15.86
CA ASP A 194 -2.15 -8.45 15.75
C ASP A 194 -1.22 -8.99 16.87
N ASN A 195 -1.77 -9.29 18.04
CA ASN A 195 -1.03 -9.81 19.18
C ASN A 195 -0.81 -11.34 19.14
N MET A 196 -1.32 -12.06 18.11
CA MET A 196 -1.16 -13.52 17.97
C MET A 196 0.07 -13.90 17.16
N VAL A 197 0.84 -12.96 16.64
CA VAL A 197 1.99 -13.22 15.74
C VAL A 197 3.03 -14.13 16.43
N ALA A 198 3.41 -13.83 17.67
CA ALA A 198 4.38 -14.64 18.40
C ALA A 198 3.90 -16.10 18.58
N GLN A 199 2.61 -16.30 18.84
CA GLN A 199 2.04 -17.63 19.01
C GLN A 199 2.11 -18.46 17.73
N VAL A 200 1.68 -17.89 16.59
CA VAL A 200 1.70 -18.65 15.32
C VAL A 200 3.12 -18.94 14.83
N MET A 201 4.08 -18.05 15.11
CA MET A 201 5.50 -18.28 14.84
C MET A 201 6.08 -19.38 15.74
N HIS A 202 5.76 -19.34 17.04
CA HIS A 202 6.18 -20.34 18.01
C HIS A 202 5.65 -21.74 17.66
N GLU A 203 4.41 -21.82 17.20
CA GLU A 203 3.78 -23.09 16.76
C GLU A 203 4.30 -23.58 15.39
N GLY A 204 5.19 -22.86 14.73
CA GLY A 204 5.70 -23.21 13.41
C GLY A 204 4.65 -23.14 12.29
N LYS A 205 3.53 -22.40 12.49
CA LYS A 205 2.45 -22.29 11.51
C LYS A 205 2.79 -21.38 10.34
N VAL A 206 3.81 -20.55 10.47
CA VAL A 206 4.30 -19.64 9.43
C VAL A 206 5.81 -19.76 9.29
N ASN A 207 6.31 -19.68 8.06
CA ASN A 207 7.74 -19.84 7.77
C ASN A 207 8.33 -18.76 6.89
N LYS A 208 7.51 -17.76 6.50
CA LYS A 208 7.90 -16.55 5.78
C LYS A 208 7.10 -15.37 6.29
N VAL A 209 7.70 -14.18 6.24
CA VAL A 209 6.98 -12.92 6.39
C VAL A 209 7.14 -12.10 5.12
N ILE A 210 6.04 -11.58 4.58
CA ILE A 210 6.03 -10.64 3.46
C ILE A 210 5.17 -9.45 3.84
N VAL A 211 5.76 -8.26 3.84
CA VAL A 211 5.06 -6.99 4.10
C VAL A 211 5.41 -5.97 3.01
N GLY A 212 4.61 -4.91 2.91
CA GLY A 212 4.96 -3.72 2.13
C GLY A 212 5.84 -2.75 2.94
N ALA A 213 6.13 -1.61 2.32
CA ALA A 213 6.66 -0.44 2.99
C ALA A 213 5.97 0.81 2.46
N ASP A 214 5.61 1.73 3.36
CA ASP A 214 5.09 3.05 3.00
C ASP A 214 6.24 4.04 2.69
N ASN A 215 7.41 3.80 3.28
CA ASN A 215 8.62 4.58 3.04
C ASN A 215 9.87 3.69 3.15
N LEU A 216 10.85 3.96 2.30
CA LEU A 216 12.18 3.33 2.33
C LEU A 216 13.22 4.44 2.48
N ALA A 217 14.01 4.41 3.54
CA ALA A 217 15.15 5.29 3.74
C ALA A 217 16.37 4.83 2.92
N GLN A 218 17.31 5.73 2.68
CA GLN A 218 18.51 5.43 1.88
C GLN A 218 19.42 4.37 2.50
N ASN A 219 19.43 4.27 3.83
CA ASN A 219 20.19 3.24 4.55
C ASN A 219 19.51 1.86 4.55
N GLY A 220 18.28 1.73 4.04
CA GLY A 220 17.51 0.50 3.99
C GLY A 220 16.50 0.33 5.14
N ASP A 221 16.41 1.23 6.10
CA ASP A 221 15.33 1.24 7.08
C ASP A 221 13.99 1.49 6.38
N ILE A 222 12.93 0.90 6.87
CA ILE A 222 11.58 1.13 6.30
C ILE A 222 10.65 1.72 7.35
N ALA A 223 9.66 2.50 6.91
CA ALA A 223 8.46 2.74 7.68
C ALA A 223 7.28 2.02 7.01
N ASN A 224 6.53 1.28 7.81
CA ASN A 224 5.31 0.61 7.37
C ASN A 224 4.26 0.68 8.46
N LYS A 225 3.06 0.20 8.19
CA LYS A 225 1.94 0.19 9.15
C LYS A 225 2.42 -0.29 10.51
N VAL A 226 2.01 0.47 11.57
CA VAL A 226 2.35 0.15 12.97
C VAL A 226 2.05 -1.32 13.29
N GLY A 227 3.01 -1.99 13.92
CA GLY A 227 3.02 -3.45 14.12
C GLY A 227 4.05 -4.19 13.26
N THR A 228 4.54 -3.57 12.19
CA THR A 228 5.57 -4.17 11.32
C THR A 228 6.88 -4.39 12.07
N TYR A 229 7.31 -3.43 12.90
CA TYR A 229 8.54 -3.54 13.68
C TYR A 229 8.49 -4.70 14.68
N GLN A 230 7.38 -4.87 15.41
CA GLN A 230 7.25 -6.02 16.31
C GLN A 230 7.28 -7.35 15.56
N ILE A 231 6.66 -7.44 14.36
CA ILE A 231 6.68 -8.65 13.53
C ILE A 231 8.11 -8.95 13.07
N ALA A 232 8.89 -7.94 12.69
CA ALA A 232 10.28 -8.10 12.28
C ALA A 232 11.18 -8.60 13.43
N ILE A 233 10.99 -8.08 14.65
CA ILE A 233 11.68 -8.59 15.86
C ILE A 233 11.34 -10.05 16.12
N LEU A 234 10.07 -10.41 16.04
CA LEU A 234 9.62 -11.79 16.24
C LEU A 234 10.15 -12.72 15.14
N ALA A 235 10.09 -12.29 13.87
CA ALA A 235 10.65 -13.04 12.75
C ALA A 235 12.16 -13.32 12.96
N LYS A 236 12.91 -12.32 13.42
CA LYS A 236 14.34 -12.50 13.77
C LYS A 236 14.54 -13.49 14.90
N HIS A 237 13.71 -13.39 15.96
CA HIS A 237 13.78 -14.30 17.12
C HIS A 237 13.52 -15.77 16.72
N PHE A 238 12.53 -16.01 15.85
CA PHE A 238 12.16 -17.34 15.38
C PHE A 238 12.91 -17.80 14.12
N ASN A 239 13.90 -17.02 13.64
CA ASN A 239 14.67 -17.28 12.41
C ASN A 239 13.80 -17.45 11.16
N ILE A 240 12.70 -16.69 11.07
CA ILE A 240 11.80 -16.64 9.93
C ILE A 240 12.25 -15.53 8.98
N PRO A 241 12.49 -15.81 7.68
CA PRO A 241 12.84 -14.77 6.71
C PRO A 241 11.76 -13.68 6.59
N PHE A 242 12.20 -12.42 6.64
CA PHE A 242 11.36 -11.23 6.58
C PHE A 242 11.65 -10.46 5.29
N PHE A 243 10.71 -10.48 4.36
CA PHE A 243 10.79 -9.83 3.05
C PHE A 243 9.95 -8.58 2.99
N VAL A 244 10.46 -7.53 2.36
CA VAL A 244 9.78 -6.24 2.25
C VAL A 244 9.66 -5.84 0.79
N ILE A 245 8.43 -5.62 0.32
CA ILE A 245 8.15 -5.06 -0.99
C ILE A 245 8.21 -3.53 -0.87
N CYS A 246 9.23 -2.94 -1.46
CA CYS A 246 9.61 -1.54 -1.25
C CYS A 246 9.09 -0.60 -2.33
N PRO A 247 8.68 0.64 -1.97
CA PRO A 247 8.57 1.75 -2.90
C PRO A 247 9.98 2.23 -3.33
N PRO A 248 10.10 3.20 -4.23
CA PRO A 248 11.36 3.90 -4.44
C PRO A 248 11.89 4.51 -3.14
N ALA A 249 13.21 4.54 -2.98
CA ALA A 249 13.82 5.17 -1.81
C ALA A 249 13.47 6.65 -1.73
N SER A 250 13.13 7.10 -0.53
CA SER A 250 12.83 8.49 -0.23
C SER A 250 14.13 9.31 -0.03
N LYS A 251 13.97 10.59 0.31
CA LYS A 251 15.10 11.47 0.66
C LYS A 251 15.57 11.27 2.11
N ALA A 252 14.86 10.51 2.94
CA ALA A 252 15.26 10.19 4.31
C ALA A 252 16.59 9.40 4.29
N THR A 253 17.59 9.85 5.02
CA THR A 253 18.90 9.16 5.08
C THR A 253 18.78 7.89 5.90
N THR A 254 18.05 7.96 7.02
CA THR A 254 17.81 6.85 7.95
C THR A 254 16.33 6.80 8.34
N GLY A 255 15.90 5.73 8.98
CA GLY A 255 14.55 5.61 9.51
C GLY A 255 14.17 6.71 10.52
N LYS A 256 15.15 7.32 11.20
CA LYS A 256 14.91 8.44 12.13
C LYS A 256 14.48 9.72 11.43
N ASP A 257 14.79 9.85 10.14
CA ASP A 257 14.44 11.02 9.33
C ASP A 257 13.04 10.90 8.74
N ILE A 258 12.40 9.73 8.86
CA ILE A 258 11.02 9.50 8.41
C ILE A 258 10.06 10.07 9.43
N LYS A 259 9.26 11.05 9.03
CA LYS A 259 8.21 11.61 9.89
C LYS A 259 7.05 10.65 10.01
N ILE A 260 6.78 10.19 11.22
CA ILE A 260 5.64 9.31 11.50
C ILE A 260 4.39 10.14 11.78
N GLU A 261 3.32 9.86 11.03
CA GLU A 261 2.01 10.47 11.21
C GLU A 261 1.37 9.98 12.51
N ILE A 262 0.97 10.91 13.37
CA ILE A 262 0.12 10.62 14.53
C ILE A 262 -1.33 10.85 14.11
N ARG A 263 -2.11 9.80 14.18
CA ARG A 263 -3.52 9.80 13.78
C ARG A 263 -4.43 10.21 14.93
N PRO A 264 -5.67 10.69 14.65
CA PRO A 264 -6.64 11.01 15.67
C PRO A 264 -6.91 9.82 16.61
N GLU A 265 -6.95 10.08 17.90
CA GLU A 265 -7.11 9.04 18.94
C GLU A 265 -8.44 8.26 18.82
N HIS A 266 -9.51 8.89 18.32
CA HIS A 266 -10.79 8.22 18.15
C HIS A 266 -10.70 7.00 17.22
N GLU A 267 -9.81 7.01 16.20
CA GLU A 267 -9.62 5.86 15.33
C GLU A 267 -9.13 4.61 16.09
N LEU A 268 -8.40 4.80 17.21
CA LEU A 268 -7.97 3.72 18.10
C LEU A 268 -9.05 3.36 19.14
N LEU A 269 -9.75 4.36 19.65
CA LEU A 269 -10.69 4.22 20.75
C LEU A 269 -12.09 3.74 20.32
N GLU A 270 -12.31 3.60 19.00
CA GLU A 270 -13.57 3.18 18.42
C GLU A 270 -13.37 2.02 17.42
N ILE A 271 -14.41 1.21 17.25
CA ILE A 271 -14.52 0.19 16.20
C ILE A 271 -15.92 0.30 15.60
N ASN A 272 -16.02 0.48 14.28
CA ASN A 272 -17.29 0.58 13.55
C ASN A 272 -18.25 1.63 14.18
N GLY A 273 -17.71 2.76 14.63
CA GLY A 273 -18.46 3.82 15.28
C GLY A 273 -18.84 3.57 16.73
N ALA A 274 -18.52 2.39 17.27
CA ALA A 274 -18.74 2.08 18.69
C ALA A 274 -17.46 2.32 19.50
N ARG A 275 -17.57 3.12 20.58
CA ARG A 275 -16.46 3.35 21.49
C ARG A 275 -16.17 2.09 22.31
N ILE A 276 -14.89 1.68 22.35
CA ILE A 276 -14.42 0.46 23.03
C ILE A 276 -13.61 0.76 24.31
N ALA A 277 -13.37 2.03 24.61
CA ALA A 277 -12.63 2.45 25.80
C ALA A 277 -13.48 3.41 26.67
N PRO A 278 -13.28 3.45 28.01
CA PRO A 278 -13.97 4.39 28.86
C PRO A 278 -13.77 5.85 28.44
N GLY A 279 -14.75 6.72 28.78
CA GLY A 279 -14.60 8.17 28.58
C GLY A 279 -13.36 8.71 29.30
N GLY A 280 -12.65 9.69 28.69
CA GLY A 280 -11.44 10.29 29.26
C GLY A 280 -10.14 9.50 29.06
N VAL A 281 -10.18 8.25 28.58
CA VAL A 281 -8.97 7.51 28.19
C VAL A 281 -8.41 8.13 26.90
N LYS A 282 -7.08 8.37 26.88
CA LYS A 282 -6.36 8.89 25.72
C LYS A 282 -5.90 7.74 24.81
N GLY A 283 -5.90 7.97 23.50
CA GLY A 283 -5.34 7.07 22.51
C GLY A 283 -4.02 7.59 22.00
N TYR A 284 -3.05 6.70 21.76
CA TYR A 284 -1.80 7.00 21.05
C TYR A 284 -1.71 6.13 19.82
N TYR A 285 -1.83 6.75 18.64
CA TYR A 285 -1.85 6.06 17.37
C TYR A 285 -0.83 6.63 16.38
N PRO A 286 0.43 6.19 16.42
CA PRO A 286 1.34 6.35 15.29
C PRO A 286 0.86 5.46 14.14
N ALA A 287 0.66 6.04 12.96
CA ALA A 287 0.17 5.28 11.80
C ALA A 287 1.16 4.22 11.32
N PHE A 288 2.44 4.46 11.52
CA PHE A 288 3.56 3.64 11.06
C PHE A 288 4.56 3.43 12.19
N ASP A 289 5.37 2.39 12.08
CA ASP A 289 6.60 2.20 12.84
C ASP A 289 7.80 2.04 11.91
N VAL A 290 9.00 2.23 12.46
CA VAL A 290 10.26 2.11 11.72
C VAL A 290 10.89 0.76 12.02
N THR A 291 11.14 -0.02 10.97
CA THR A 291 11.87 -1.28 11.04
C THR A 291 13.30 -1.09 10.53
N PRO A 292 14.32 -1.31 11.38
CA PRO A 292 15.72 -1.26 10.98
C PRO A 292 16.06 -2.33 9.93
N LYS A 293 16.94 -2.00 9.00
CA LYS A 293 17.36 -2.90 7.91
C LYS A 293 17.96 -4.23 8.41
N GLU A 294 18.54 -4.26 9.60
CA GLU A 294 19.16 -5.45 10.20
C GLU A 294 18.15 -6.55 10.55
N LEU A 295 16.86 -6.21 10.59
CA LEU A 295 15.74 -7.15 10.79
C LEU A 295 15.15 -7.64 9.47
N ILE A 296 15.57 -7.09 8.33
CA ILE A 296 15.03 -7.38 7.02
C ILE A 296 15.96 -8.35 6.30
N THR A 297 15.41 -9.48 5.87
CA THR A 297 16.17 -10.49 5.12
C THR A 297 16.49 -10.00 3.71
N GLN A 298 15.49 -9.40 3.03
CA GLN A 298 15.65 -8.87 1.68
C GLN A 298 14.61 -7.81 1.37
N HIS A 299 15.07 -6.73 0.72
CA HIS A 299 14.23 -5.73 0.10
C HIS A 299 13.94 -6.12 -1.36
N ILE A 300 12.68 -6.05 -1.75
CA ILE A 300 12.22 -6.31 -3.11
C ILE A 300 11.93 -4.96 -3.74
N HIS A 301 12.89 -4.47 -4.50
CA HIS A 301 12.86 -3.12 -5.08
C HIS A 301 12.01 -3.03 -6.33
N MET A 302 11.50 -1.83 -6.60
CA MET A 302 10.88 -1.53 -7.88
C MET A 302 11.93 -1.59 -9.01
N LYS A 303 11.56 -2.20 -10.15
CA LYS A 303 12.41 -2.27 -11.34
C LYS A 303 11.96 -1.24 -12.37
N VAL A 304 12.92 -0.53 -12.92
CA VAL A 304 12.65 0.38 -14.04
C VAL A 304 12.51 -0.45 -15.31
N LYS A 305 11.48 -0.16 -16.10
CA LYS A 305 11.36 -0.72 -17.45
C LYS A 305 12.49 -0.11 -18.28
N ASN A 306 13.51 -0.91 -18.60
CA ASN A 306 14.52 -0.49 -19.59
C ASN A 306 13.78 -0.29 -20.92
N GLY A 307 13.87 0.93 -21.47
CA GLY A 307 13.26 1.33 -22.72
C GLY A 307 13.86 0.63 -23.93
#